data_a6e04b606e99ebb17a0e757139d1457b
#
_entry.id   a6e04b606e99ebb17a0e757139d1457b
#
_cell.length_a   1.000
_cell.length_b   1.000
_cell.length_c   1.000
_cell.angle_alpha   90.00
_cell.angle_beta   90.00
_cell.angle_gamma   90.00
#
_symmetry.space_group_name_H-M   'P 1'
#
loop_
_entity.id
_entity.type
_entity.pdbx_description
1 polymer ?
#
loop_
_entity_poly.entity_id
_entity_poly.type
_entity_poly.pdbx_seq_one_letter_code
_entity_poly.pdbx_strand_id
1 'polypeptide(L)'
;MSIRLPLLIYGAKVDLTESIKMADFITLVDEESWQEFMPKTVDKLLFRKLLKYYDEDVVSGAGLRIRRMAKAADELPPTERVKRIAEIFSHFRNPDKETVLTPWRVVNLHLSSMVGGYCFLNEQFDSQEVLEEPRLVDQGQVTEDIFLDPEARILEMNSKSGLYPLYMAYSLYAMKLPG
;
A
#
# COMPACT_ATOMS: atom_id res chain seq x y z
N MET A 1 16.66 8.58 -3.78
CA MET A 1 15.39 9.32 -3.87
C MET A 1 14.38 8.63 -2.98
N SER A 2 13.70 9.37 -2.12
CA SER A 2 12.64 8.77 -1.29
C SER A 2 11.42 8.49 -2.16
N ILE A 3 11.05 7.22 -2.25
CA ILE A 3 9.91 6.73 -3.04
C ILE A 3 8.56 7.14 -2.42
N ARG A 4 8.56 7.82 -1.27
CA ARG A 4 7.36 8.36 -0.64
C ARG A 4 6.69 9.45 -1.46
N LEU A 5 7.46 10.22 -2.23
CA LEU A 5 6.92 11.31 -3.05
C LEU A 5 5.80 10.89 -4.01
N PRO A 6 5.93 9.81 -4.79
CA PRO A 6 4.85 9.36 -5.66
C PRO A 6 3.58 8.90 -4.93
N LEU A 7 3.70 8.36 -3.71
CA LEU A 7 2.54 7.96 -2.89
C LEU A 7 1.77 9.17 -2.36
N LEU A 8 2.47 10.24 -1.97
CA LEU A 8 1.84 11.48 -1.56
C LEU A 8 0.98 12.10 -2.68
N ILE A 9 1.43 11.96 -3.93
CA ILE A 9 0.67 12.43 -5.09
C ILE A 9 -0.64 11.63 -5.28
N TYR A 10 -0.68 10.37 -4.87
CA TYR A 10 -1.89 9.56 -4.98
C TYR A 10 -3.05 10.09 -4.11
N GLY A 11 -2.75 10.63 -2.94
CA GLY A 11 -3.75 11.26 -2.05
C GLY A 11 -4.11 12.69 -2.42
N ALA A 12 -3.37 13.34 -3.32
CA ALA A 12 -3.67 14.69 -3.75
C ALA A 12 -4.82 14.71 -4.78
N LYS A 13 -5.73 15.68 -4.68
CA LYS A 13 -6.78 15.94 -5.68
C LYS A 13 -6.18 16.53 -6.96
N VAL A 14 -5.49 15.70 -7.72
CA VAL A 14 -4.81 16.08 -8.95
C VAL A 14 -5.32 15.22 -10.09
N ASP A 15 -5.44 15.80 -11.29
CA ASP A 15 -5.70 15.00 -12.47
C ASP A 15 -4.54 14.02 -12.68
N LEU A 16 -4.89 12.73 -12.70
CA LEU A 16 -3.91 11.64 -12.78
C LEU A 16 -3.22 11.56 -14.16
N THR A 17 -3.67 12.34 -15.14
CA THR A 17 -3.10 12.40 -16.47
C THR A 17 -2.02 13.47 -16.61
N GLU A 18 -1.99 14.46 -15.71
CA GLU A 18 -1.05 15.57 -15.78
C GLU A 18 0.31 15.24 -15.13
N SER A 19 1.36 15.74 -15.75
CA SER A 19 2.70 15.75 -15.15
C SER A 19 2.77 16.84 -14.08
N ILE A 20 3.02 16.44 -12.83
CA ILE A 20 3.14 17.36 -11.72
C ILE A 20 4.61 17.71 -11.53
N LYS A 21 4.93 19.00 -11.60
CA LYS A 21 6.27 19.49 -11.26
C LYS A 21 6.53 19.35 -9.77
N MET A 22 7.77 19.10 -9.39
CA MET A 22 8.13 18.93 -7.98
C MET A 22 7.82 20.17 -7.12
N ALA A 23 7.93 21.36 -7.68
CA ALA A 23 7.58 22.59 -6.98
C ALA A 23 6.07 22.67 -6.67
N ASP A 24 5.24 22.25 -7.61
CA ASP A 24 3.78 22.23 -7.46
C ASP A 24 3.34 21.12 -6.49
N PHE A 25 4.03 19.98 -6.52
CA PHE A 25 3.80 18.88 -5.59
C PHE A 25 3.84 19.33 -4.13
N ILE A 26 4.79 20.18 -3.74
CA ILE A 26 4.92 20.69 -2.36
C ILE A 26 3.66 21.44 -1.91
N THR A 27 2.99 22.12 -2.84
CA THR A 27 1.77 22.89 -2.56
C THR A 27 0.51 22.05 -2.56
N LEU A 28 0.52 20.95 -3.29
CA LEU A 28 -0.62 20.04 -3.44
C LEU A 28 -0.80 19.07 -2.27
N VAL A 29 0.28 18.75 -1.56
CA VAL A 29 0.25 17.86 -0.41
C VAL A 29 -0.17 18.64 0.83
N ASP A 30 -1.22 18.18 1.51
CA ASP A 30 -1.63 18.73 2.80
C ASP A 30 -0.56 18.50 3.88
N GLU A 31 -0.68 19.21 5.00
CA GLU A 31 0.35 19.19 6.04
C GLU A 31 0.35 17.87 6.82
N GLU A 32 -0.82 17.27 7.02
CA GLU A 32 -0.97 16.00 7.75
C GLU A 32 -0.28 14.86 6.97
N SER A 33 -0.60 14.72 5.68
CA SER A 33 0.07 13.76 4.79
C SER A 33 1.57 14.01 4.70
N TRP A 34 1.99 15.29 4.70
CA TRP A 34 3.42 15.61 4.70
C TRP A 34 4.12 15.08 5.94
N GLN A 35 3.55 15.31 7.14
CA GLN A 35 4.12 14.89 8.41
C GLN A 35 4.15 13.36 8.57
N GLU A 36 3.15 12.66 8.02
CA GLU A 36 3.12 11.21 8.07
C GLU A 36 4.16 10.55 7.17
N PHE A 37 4.38 11.11 5.98
CA PHE A 37 5.21 10.48 4.96
C PHE A 37 6.62 11.04 4.85
N MET A 38 6.89 12.21 5.38
CA MET A 38 8.23 12.81 5.34
C MET A 38 8.95 12.66 6.68
N PRO A 39 10.29 12.58 6.69
CA PRO A 39 11.04 12.63 7.94
C PRO A 39 10.69 13.88 8.72
N LYS A 40 10.51 13.78 10.04
CA LYS A 40 10.14 14.89 10.92
C LYS A 40 11.07 16.11 10.81
N THR A 41 12.31 15.90 10.37
CA THR A 41 13.32 16.94 10.17
C THR A 41 13.22 17.65 8.83
N VAL A 42 12.32 17.23 7.93
CA VAL A 42 12.19 17.76 6.57
C VAL A 42 10.83 18.42 6.40
N ASP A 43 10.76 19.71 6.67
CA ASP A 43 9.61 20.54 6.32
C ASP A 43 9.57 20.90 4.82
N LYS A 44 8.46 21.48 4.38
CA LYS A 44 8.27 21.89 2.98
C LYS A 44 9.28 22.95 2.52
N LEU A 45 9.76 23.82 3.41
CA LEU A 45 10.74 24.85 3.09
C LEU A 45 12.12 24.24 2.87
N LEU A 46 12.54 23.33 3.75
CA LEU A 46 13.79 22.60 3.58
C LEU A 46 13.73 21.75 2.31
N PHE A 47 12.62 21.07 2.07
CA PHE A 47 12.45 20.26 0.87
C PHE A 47 12.59 21.08 -0.42
N ARG A 48 12.02 22.31 -0.48
CA ARG A 48 12.22 23.21 -1.61
C ARG A 48 13.69 23.50 -1.89
N LYS A 49 14.51 23.65 -0.84
CA LYS A 49 15.96 23.85 -0.99
C LYS A 49 16.69 22.62 -1.53
N LEU A 50 16.10 21.43 -1.30
CA LEU A 50 16.66 20.17 -1.76
C LEU A 50 16.25 19.81 -3.20
N LEU A 51 15.27 20.51 -3.80
CA LEU A 51 14.80 20.22 -5.17
C LEU A 51 15.93 20.18 -6.20
N LYS A 52 16.93 21.06 -6.05
CA LYS A 52 18.10 21.13 -6.95
C LYS A 52 18.93 19.85 -7.04
N TYR A 53 18.74 18.91 -6.11
CA TYR A 53 19.45 17.63 -6.08
C TYR A 53 18.64 16.49 -6.72
N TYR A 54 17.43 16.77 -7.17
CA TYR A 54 16.56 15.80 -7.83
C TYR A 54 16.51 16.09 -9.33
N ASP A 55 16.45 15.02 -10.09
CA ASP A 55 16.12 15.08 -11.50
C ASP A 55 14.60 15.14 -11.63
N GLU A 56 14.08 16.29 -12.08
CA GLU A 56 12.64 16.54 -12.14
C GLU A 56 11.95 15.60 -13.12
N ASP A 57 12.56 15.32 -14.26
CA ASP A 57 11.97 14.45 -15.28
C ASP A 57 11.84 13.01 -14.77
N VAL A 58 12.87 12.52 -14.06
CA VAL A 58 12.86 11.20 -13.44
C VAL A 58 11.77 11.11 -12.37
N VAL A 59 11.63 12.12 -11.51
CA VAL A 59 10.63 12.12 -10.42
C VAL A 59 9.22 12.23 -10.97
N SER A 60 8.98 13.16 -11.88
CA SER A 60 7.67 13.37 -12.49
C SER A 60 7.24 12.17 -13.32
N GLY A 61 8.16 11.58 -14.09
CA GLY A 61 7.89 10.36 -14.86
C GLY A 61 7.57 9.15 -13.98
N ALA A 62 8.32 8.94 -12.90
CA ALA A 62 8.05 7.89 -11.93
C ALA A 62 6.68 8.08 -11.25
N GLY A 63 6.37 9.31 -10.82
CA GLY A 63 5.09 9.65 -10.22
C GLY A 63 3.91 9.38 -11.16
N LEU A 64 4.02 9.82 -12.41
CA LEU A 64 2.99 9.59 -13.43
C LEU A 64 2.78 8.08 -13.69
N ARG A 65 3.86 7.31 -13.78
CA ARG A 65 3.79 5.86 -13.99
C ARG A 65 3.06 5.17 -12.83
N ILE A 66 3.42 5.49 -11.58
CA ILE A 66 2.80 4.90 -10.40
C ILE A 66 1.31 5.25 -10.32
N ARG A 67 0.94 6.50 -10.59
CA ARG A 67 -0.47 6.91 -10.62
C ARG A 67 -1.27 6.18 -11.68
N ARG A 68 -0.71 6.00 -12.88
CA ARG A 68 -1.36 5.22 -13.95
C ARG A 68 -1.54 3.76 -13.55
N MET A 69 -0.54 3.16 -12.93
CA MET A 69 -0.64 1.78 -12.42
C MET A 69 -1.71 1.65 -11.34
N ALA A 70 -1.77 2.59 -10.42
CA ALA A 70 -2.76 2.60 -9.35
C ALA A 70 -4.18 2.79 -9.90
N LYS A 71 -4.38 3.76 -10.82
CA LYS A 71 -5.68 3.96 -11.48
C LYS A 71 -6.11 2.74 -12.30
N ALA A 72 -5.19 2.13 -13.03
CA ALA A 72 -5.49 0.91 -13.77
C ALA A 72 -5.89 -0.26 -12.85
N ALA A 73 -5.41 -0.27 -11.60
CA ALA A 73 -5.81 -1.27 -10.62
C ALA A 73 -7.28 -1.14 -10.19
N ASP A 74 -7.86 0.06 -10.26
CA ASP A 74 -9.26 0.28 -9.89
C ASP A 74 -10.26 -0.43 -10.83
N GLU A 75 -9.84 -0.69 -12.05
CA GLU A 75 -10.65 -1.41 -13.06
C GLU A 75 -10.52 -2.93 -12.98
N LEU A 76 -9.60 -3.45 -12.17
CA LEU A 76 -9.36 -4.88 -12.05
C LEU A 76 -10.36 -5.56 -11.10
N PRO A 77 -10.64 -6.87 -11.31
CA PRO A 77 -11.32 -7.69 -10.33
C PRO A 77 -10.62 -7.65 -8.95
N PRO A 78 -11.33 -7.88 -7.85
CA PRO A 78 -10.78 -7.72 -6.50
C PRO A 78 -9.46 -8.46 -6.25
N THR A 79 -9.35 -9.72 -6.65
CA THR A 79 -8.12 -10.52 -6.50
C THR A 79 -6.94 -9.87 -7.24
N GLU A 80 -7.14 -9.52 -8.51
CA GLU A 80 -6.09 -8.91 -9.34
C GLU A 80 -5.74 -7.50 -8.87
N ARG A 81 -6.72 -6.75 -8.36
CA ARG A 81 -6.51 -5.43 -7.75
C ARG A 81 -5.57 -5.52 -6.55
N VAL A 82 -5.81 -6.47 -5.63
CA VAL A 82 -4.95 -6.68 -4.46
C VAL A 82 -3.53 -7.04 -4.87
N LYS A 83 -3.36 -7.96 -5.83
CA LYS A 83 -2.03 -8.32 -6.38
C LYS A 83 -1.32 -7.10 -6.97
N ARG A 84 -2.03 -6.29 -7.74
CA ARG A 84 -1.47 -5.08 -8.35
C ARG A 84 -1.05 -4.03 -7.32
N ILE A 85 -1.85 -3.82 -6.29
CA ILE A 85 -1.50 -2.91 -5.19
C ILE A 85 -0.27 -3.44 -4.46
N ALA A 86 -0.24 -4.73 -4.11
CA ALA A 86 0.91 -5.35 -3.46
C ALA A 86 2.19 -5.26 -4.31
N GLU A 87 2.09 -5.45 -5.63
CA GLU A 87 3.19 -5.28 -6.59
C GLU A 87 3.73 -3.83 -6.56
N ILE A 88 2.86 -2.83 -6.64
CA ILE A 88 3.26 -1.42 -6.54
C ILE A 88 4.08 -1.19 -5.27
N PHE A 89 3.60 -1.68 -4.13
CA PHE A 89 4.31 -1.53 -2.86
C PHE A 89 5.62 -2.33 -2.78
N SER A 90 5.76 -3.43 -3.51
CA SER A 90 7.00 -4.21 -3.53
C SER A 90 8.19 -3.46 -4.14
N HIS A 91 7.91 -2.46 -4.98
CA HIS A 91 8.94 -1.61 -5.60
C HIS A 91 9.43 -0.48 -4.67
N PHE A 92 8.74 -0.26 -3.55
CA PHE A 92 9.15 0.75 -2.58
C PHE A 92 10.23 0.22 -1.64
N ARG A 93 11.27 1.03 -1.45
CA ARG A 93 12.31 0.77 -0.46
C ARG A 93 12.09 1.64 0.77
N ASN A 94 12.41 1.10 1.94
CA ASN A 94 12.40 1.89 3.15
C ASN A 94 13.40 3.05 3.03
N PRO A 95 12.96 4.30 3.17
CA PRO A 95 13.83 5.46 2.96
C PRO A 95 14.80 5.69 4.14
N ASP A 96 14.47 5.18 5.30
CA ASP A 96 15.26 5.28 6.52
C ASP A 96 15.00 4.07 7.43
N LYS A 97 15.73 4.00 8.55
CA LYS A 97 15.62 2.91 9.53
C LYS A 97 14.34 2.96 10.37
N GLU A 98 13.71 4.14 10.48
CA GLU A 98 12.54 4.35 11.35
C GLU A 98 11.23 4.03 10.62
N THR A 99 11.24 4.13 9.29
CA THR A 99 10.06 3.84 8.48
C THR A 99 10.20 2.53 7.76
N VAL A 100 9.66 1.50 8.35
CA VAL A 100 9.58 0.18 7.73
C VAL A 100 8.22 0.05 7.03
N LEU A 101 8.26 -0.13 5.71
CA LEU A 101 7.10 -0.60 4.96
C LEU A 101 7.10 -2.12 5.03
N THR A 102 6.09 -2.68 5.67
CA THR A 102 5.98 -4.13 5.83
C THR A 102 5.75 -4.78 4.47
N PRO A 103 6.61 -5.72 4.03
CA PRO A 103 6.45 -6.39 2.75
C PRO A 103 5.17 -7.24 2.72
N TRP A 104 4.56 -7.37 1.54
CA TRP A 104 3.35 -8.18 1.35
C TRP A 104 3.50 -9.63 1.82
N ARG A 105 4.69 -10.21 1.64
CA ARG A 105 5.02 -11.54 2.17
C ARG A 105 4.83 -11.63 3.68
N VAL A 106 5.32 -10.63 4.41
CA VAL A 106 5.23 -10.60 5.89
C VAL A 106 3.79 -10.42 6.33
N VAL A 107 3.02 -9.59 5.63
CA VAL A 107 1.58 -9.42 5.91
C VAL A 107 0.83 -10.74 5.75
N ASN A 108 1.06 -11.45 4.63
CA ASN A 108 0.43 -12.75 4.40
C ASN A 108 0.83 -13.79 5.45
N LEU A 109 2.14 -13.92 5.73
CA LEU A 109 2.63 -14.83 6.76
C LEU A 109 2.01 -14.52 8.12
N HIS A 110 2.04 -13.27 8.53
CA HIS A 110 1.58 -12.86 9.86
C HIS A 110 0.07 -13.05 10.00
N LEU A 111 -0.74 -12.47 9.11
CA LEU A 111 -2.18 -12.53 9.24
C LEU A 111 -2.73 -13.95 9.03
N SER A 112 -2.25 -14.68 8.02
CA SER A 112 -2.73 -16.05 7.80
C SER A 112 -2.42 -16.97 8.99
N SER A 113 -1.27 -16.79 9.67
CA SER A 113 -0.91 -17.58 10.83
C SER A 113 -1.61 -17.17 12.12
N MET A 114 -2.01 -15.90 12.24
CA MET A 114 -2.63 -15.37 13.46
C MET A 114 -4.16 -15.44 13.42
N VAL A 115 -4.74 -15.04 12.31
CA VAL A 115 -6.20 -14.85 12.20
C VAL A 115 -6.83 -15.65 11.05
N GLY A 116 -6.01 -16.22 10.18
CA GLY A 116 -6.51 -16.90 8.98
C GLY A 116 -6.85 -15.91 7.85
N GLY A 117 -7.86 -16.25 7.04
CA GLY A 117 -8.25 -15.45 5.88
C GLY A 117 -7.63 -15.92 4.57
N TYR A 118 -7.70 -15.10 3.53
CA TYR A 118 -7.23 -15.47 2.19
C TYR A 118 -5.77 -15.07 1.96
N CYS A 119 -4.89 -16.06 1.94
CA CYS A 119 -3.46 -15.91 1.73
C CYS A 119 -3.11 -15.96 0.22
N PHE A 120 -2.36 -14.98 -0.25
CA PHE A 120 -1.94 -14.85 -1.66
C PHE A 120 -0.64 -15.60 -1.99
N LEU A 121 -0.03 -16.25 -1.01
CA LEU A 121 1.23 -16.98 -1.18
C LEU A 121 1.05 -18.46 -0.87
N ASN A 122 1.95 -19.28 -1.44
CA ASN A 122 2.02 -20.70 -1.16
C ASN A 122 2.33 -20.99 0.33
N GLU A 123 2.40 -22.25 0.72
CA GLU A 123 2.66 -22.65 2.11
C GLU A 123 4.07 -22.27 2.59
N GLN A 124 5.01 -22.13 1.67
CA GLN A 124 6.38 -21.70 1.95
C GLN A 124 6.52 -20.17 2.02
N PHE A 125 5.44 -19.44 1.72
CA PHE A 125 5.42 -17.98 1.64
C PHE A 125 6.49 -17.42 0.70
N ASP A 126 6.71 -18.08 -0.43
CA ASP A 126 7.62 -17.58 -1.45
C ASP A 126 7.01 -16.36 -2.14
N SER A 127 7.74 -15.24 -2.09
CA SER A 127 7.29 -13.99 -2.71
C SER A 127 7.33 -14.01 -4.24
N GLN A 128 7.99 -14.98 -4.83
CA GLN A 128 8.05 -15.16 -6.29
C GLN A 128 6.87 -16.00 -6.82
N GLU A 129 6.21 -16.73 -5.93
CA GLU A 129 5.07 -17.59 -6.26
C GLU A 129 3.76 -17.02 -5.70
N VAL A 130 3.32 -15.89 -6.25
CA VAL A 130 1.99 -15.36 -5.94
C VAL A 130 0.96 -16.25 -6.61
N LEU A 131 0.06 -16.80 -5.79
CA LEU A 131 -0.99 -17.70 -6.26
C LEU A 131 -1.93 -17.00 -7.24
N GLU A 132 -2.38 -17.70 -8.28
CA GLU A 132 -3.40 -17.20 -9.18
C GLU A 132 -4.70 -16.94 -8.42
N GLU A 133 -5.14 -17.91 -7.61
CA GLU A 133 -6.23 -17.76 -6.66
C GLU A 133 -5.71 -17.84 -5.23
N PRO A 134 -6.07 -16.87 -4.36
CA PRO A 134 -5.69 -16.92 -2.95
C PRO A 134 -6.28 -18.13 -2.25
N ARG A 135 -5.51 -18.77 -1.38
CA ARG A 135 -5.96 -19.91 -0.58
C ARG A 135 -6.56 -19.48 0.75
N LEU A 136 -7.66 -20.10 1.15
CA LEU A 136 -8.21 -19.92 2.49
C LEU A 136 -7.29 -20.60 3.52
N VAL A 137 -6.91 -19.85 4.55
CA VAL A 137 -6.28 -20.38 5.76
C VAL A 137 -7.28 -20.25 6.89
N ASP A 138 -7.62 -21.37 7.49
CA ASP A 138 -8.59 -21.43 8.59
C ASP A 138 -7.84 -21.67 9.91
N GLN A 139 -8.02 -20.75 10.87
CA GLN A 139 -7.52 -20.85 12.25
C GLN A 139 -8.66 -21.20 13.25
N GLY A 140 -9.69 -21.86 12.74
CA GLY A 140 -10.83 -22.27 13.53
C GLY A 140 -11.62 -21.09 14.11
N GLN A 141 -11.93 -21.14 15.40
CA GLN A 141 -12.76 -20.12 16.06
C GLN A 141 -12.24 -18.69 15.85
N VAL A 142 -10.92 -18.49 15.79
CA VAL A 142 -10.32 -17.15 15.55
C VAL A 142 -10.72 -16.60 14.19
N THR A 143 -10.70 -17.43 13.16
CA THR A 143 -11.12 -17.04 11.81
C THR A 143 -12.61 -16.70 11.78
N GLU A 144 -13.44 -17.50 12.43
CA GLU A 144 -14.88 -17.26 12.53
C GLU A 144 -15.18 -15.95 13.27
N ASP A 145 -14.59 -15.73 14.43
CA ASP A 145 -14.81 -14.53 15.26
C ASP A 145 -14.41 -13.25 14.54
N ILE A 146 -13.39 -13.29 13.67
CA ILE A 146 -12.88 -12.10 12.98
C ILE A 146 -13.60 -11.85 11.66
N PHE A 147 -13.88 -12.88 10.88
CA PHE A 147 -14.34 -12.68 9.52
C PHE A 147 -15.84 -12.97 9.34
N LEU A 148 -16.45 -13.77 10.22
CA LEU A 148 -17.86 -14.17 10.11
C LEU A 148 -18.76 -13.48 11.14
N ASP A 149 -18.22 -13.00 12.26
CA ASP A 149 -18.99 -12.24 13.23
C ASP A 149 -19.27 -10.81 12.69
N PRO A 150 -20.55 -10.43 12.50
CA PRO A 150 -20.91 -9.10 12.02
C PRO A 150 -20.58 -7.98 13.01
N GLU A 151 -20.39 -8.29 14.28
CA GLU A 151 -20.03 -7.32 15.33
C GLU A 151 -18.52 -7.20 15.54
N ALA A 152 -17.71 -8.00 14.83
CA ALA A 152 -16.25 -7.95 14.93
C ALA A 152 -15.73 -6.55 14.56
N ARG A 153 -14.84 -6.02 15.40
CA ARG A 153 -14.20 -4.72 15.19
C ARG A 153 -12.69 -4.90 15.23
N ILE A 154 -12.04 -4.41 14.18
CA ILE A 154 -10.60 -4.54 14.00
C ILE A 154 -10.00 -3.15 14.06
N LEU A 155 -9.05 -2.95 14.98
CA LEU A 155 -8.25 -1.73 15.07
C LEU A 155 -6.84 -2.03 14.59
N GLU A 156 -6.40 -1.33 13.56
CA GLU A 156 -5.01 -1.34 13.16
C GLU A 156 -4.34 -0.02 13.56
N MET A 157 -3.25 -0.13 14.29
CA MET A 157 -2.41 1.01 14.63
C MET A 157 -1.21 1.08 13.70
N ASN A 158 -0.95 2.28 13.14
CA ASN A 158 0.23 2.53 12.33
C ASN A 158 0.25 1.78 10.98
N SER A 159 -0.84 1.86 10.24
CA SER A 159 -1.07 1.08 9.01
C SER A 159 -0.18 1.47 7.80
N LYS A 160 0.58 2.53 7.88
CA LYS A 160 1.56 3.09 6.92
C LYS A 160 1.33 2.80 5.43
N SER A 161 1.52 1.55 4.99
CA SER A 161 1.30 1.13 3.60
C SER A 161 -0.15 0.70 3.34
N GLY A 162 -0.94 0.46 4.38
CA GLY A 162 -2.30 -0.07 4.25
C GLY A 162 -2.39 -1.54 3.80
N LEU A 163 -1.27 -2.28 3.78
CA LEU A 163 -1.29 -3.68 3.31
C LEU A 163 -1.96 -4.64 4.29
N TYR A 164 -1.90 -4.36 5.60
CA TYR A 164 -2.68 -5.13 6.59
C TYR A 164 -4.19 -4.94 6.39
N PRO A 165 -4.73 -3.71 6.34
CA PRO A 165 -6.14 -3.48 6.00
C PRO A 165 -6.53 -4.07 4.65
N LEU A 166 -5.64 -4.03 3.65
CA LEU A 166 -5.91 -4.61 2.34
C LEU A 166 -6.15 -6.12 2.41
N TYR A 167 -5.31 -6.87 3.15
CA TYR A 167 -5.49 -8.30 3.39
C TYR A 167 -6.81 -8.58 4.11
N MET A 168 -7.10 -7.84 5.18
CA MET A 168 -8.30 -7.99 5.98
C MET A 168 -9.56 -7.70 5.17
N ALA A 169 -9.58 -6.59 4.43
CA ALA A 169 -10.72 -6.20 3.59
C ALA A 169 -11.01 -7.22 2.48
N TYR A 170 -9.96 -7.75 1.84
CA TYR A 170 -10.11 -8.79 0.85
C TYR A 170 -10.65 -10.10 1.46
N SER A 171 -10.13 -10.53 2.60
CA SER A 171 -10.59 -11.74 3.28
C SER A 171 -12.06 -11.63 3.70
N LEU A 172 -12.46 -10.49 4.27
CA LEU A 172 -13.87 -10.20 4.59
C LEU A 172 -14.77 -10.22 3.36
N TYR A 173 -14.30 -9.67 2.24
CA TYR A 173 -15.04 -9.69 0.99
C TYR A 173 -15.18 -11.10 0.45
N ALA A 174 -14.08 -11.84 0.35
CA ALA A 174 -14.05 -13.17 -0.26
C ALA A 174 -14.85 -14.21 0.53
N MET A 175 -14.86 -14.13 1.87
CA MET A 175 -15.65 -15.03 2.72
C MET A 175 -17.17 -14.79 2.64
N LYS A 176 -17.61 -13.63 2.13
CA LYS A 176 -19.02 -13.31 1.93
C LYS A 176 -19.52 -13.68 0.54
N LEU A 177 -18.65 -14.08 -0.35
CA LEU A 177 -19.07 -14.56 -1.67
C LEU A 177 -19.71 -15.96 -1.53
N PRO A 178 -20.85 -16.20 -2.18
CA PRO A 178 -21.39 -17.55 -2.27
C PRO A 178 -20.38 -18.43 -3.00
N GLY A 179 -20.02 -19.56 -2.40
CA GLY A 179 -19.14 -20.58 -3.01
C GLY A 179 -19.77 -21.24 -4.24
#